data_594545e794e2e176e85e07fbb92aaee2
#
_entry.id   594545e794e2e176e85e07fbb92aaee2
#
_cell.length_a   1.000
_cell.length_b   1.000
_cell.length_c   1.000
_cell.angle_alpha   90.00
_cell.angle_beta   90.00
_cell.angle_gamma   90.00
#
_symmetry.space_group_name_H-M   'P 1'
#
loop_
_entity.id
_entity.type
_entity.pdbx_description
1 polymer ?
#
loop_
_entity_poly.entity_id
_entity_poly.type
_entity_poly.pdbx_seq_one_letter_code
_entity_poly.pdbx_strand_id
1 'polypeptide(L)'
;MLTGSRLTKLQRCLSLKPSSPLSLITSEKTLSALRAAQSKVQQTVRQYTTGYNFSRISRYRLPWELILDAEDIWIQLEGLSETTEYTLRLQSAHGAMRSTAEHASFTTVGRVYPYPWDCTQHLLNGDTISGIYTIYINGEPQQSVQVFCDMTTDGGGWTVFQRRQNGLTDFARTWADYRVGFGNLEDEFWLGLDNLHKLSAQTRYELRVDLRDGRESVYAAYDRFYLSDARNLYKLRLGDYNGTAGDSLSYHQGRPFSTKDRDNDVAITNCALSYKGAWWYKNCHRANLNGKYGESRHSQGINWYHWKGHEISIPFVEMKVRPYNFGAVVQRHRRSLVL
;
A
#
# COMPACT_ATOMS: atom_id res chain seq x y z
N MET A 1 -35.36 -44.77 -21.46
CA MET A 1 -35.88 -43.49 -21.89
C MET A 1 -34.98 -42.45 -21.28
N LEU A 2 -34.01 -42.02 -21.98
CA LEU A 2 -33.66 -40.78 -22.67
C LEU A 2 -34.31 -39.56 -21.98
N THR A 3 -33.58 -38.54 -21.59
CA THR A 3 -32.66 -37.72 -22.36
C THR A 3 -31.84 -36.85 -21.43
N GLY A 4 -30.53 -36.93 -21.50
CA GLY A 4 -29.65 -35.92 -20.99
C GLY A 4 -29.38 -34.89 -22.08
N SER A 5 -29.92 -33.70 -21.99
CA SER A 5 -29.54 -32.58 -22.83
C SER A 5 -28.22 -32.00 -22.31
N ARG A 6 -27.11 -32.24 -23.02
CA ARG A 6 -25.86 -31.50 -22.86
C ARG A 6 -26.09 -30.03 -23.21
N LEU A 7 -26.07 -29.17 -22.22
CA LEU A 7 -25.93 -27.73 -22.42
C LEU A 7 -24.52 -27.50 -23.00
N THR A 8 -24.45 -27.19 -24.29
CA THR A 8 -23.24 -26.77 -24.97
C THR A 8 -22.84 -25.37 -24.45
N LYS A 9 -21.66 -25.29 -23.84
CA LYS A 9 -21.09 -24.02 -23.33
C LYS A 9 -20.91 -23.01 -24.46
N LEU A 10 -21.48 -21.83 -24.31
CA LEU A 10 -21.22 -20.66 -25.15
C LEU A 10 -19.86 -20.09 -24.72
N GLN A 11 -18.92 -20.02 -25.64
CA GLN A 11 -17.60 -19.38 -25.38
C GLN A 11 -17.57 -17.99 -26.02
N ARG A 12 -17.01 -17.01 -25.32
CA ARG A 12 -16.77 -15.66 -25.83
C ARG A 12 -15.28 -15.47 -26.06
N CYS A 13 -14.92 -14.94 -27.21
CA CYS A 13 -13.53 -14.63 -27.55
C CYS A 13 -13.32 -13.12 -27.51
N LEU A 14 -12.29 -12.68 -26.77
CA LEU A 14 -11.88 -11.28 -26.68
C LEU A 14 -10.51 -11.14 -27.33
N SER A 15 -10.33 -10.19 -28.25
CA SER A 15 -9.02 -9.86 -28.81
C SER A 15 -8.73 -8.36 -28.67
N LEU A 16 -7.48 -8.02 -28.38
CA LEU A 16 -7.01 -6.65 -28.22
C LEU A 16 -5.94 -6.33 -29.28
N LYS A 17 -6.08 -5.20 -29.95
CA LYS A 17 -5.08 -4.66 -30.87
C LYS A 17 -4.90 -3.16 -30.62
N PRO A 18 -3.67 -2.62 -30.77
CA PRO A 18 -3.48 -1.17 -30.91
C PRO A 18 -4.20 -0.70 -32.19
N SER A 19 -4.93 0.40 -32.12
CA SER A 19 -5.78 0.84 -33.23
C SER A 19 -4.96 1.44 -34.39
N SER A 20 -5.22 0.91 -35.60
CA SER A 20 -5.06 1.66 -36.85
C SER A 20 -6.46 2.04 -37.33
N PRO A 21 -6.64 3.17 -38.08
CA PRO A 21 -7.97 3.74 -38.26
C PRO A 21 -8.84 2.94 -39.23
N LEU A 22 -10.11 2.70 -38.88
CA LEU A 22 -11.28 2.76 -39.76
C LEU A 22 -12.53 2.00 -39.30
N SER A 23 -13.60 2.71 -39.39
CA SER A 23 -14.97 2.60 -39.87
C SER A 23 -16.07 2.00 -38.98
N LEU A 24 -17.08 2.81 -38.85
CA LEU A 24 -18.39 2.64 -38.17
C LEU A 24 -19.38 1.77 -38.95
N ILE A 25 -20.19 0.96 -38.21
CA ILE A 25 -21.61 0.71 -38.53
C ILE A 25 -22.36 0.40 -37.23
N THR A 26 -23.56 1.02 -37.05
CA THR A 26 -24.36 1.08 -35.81
C THR A 26 -25.69 0.34 -35.89
N SER A 27 -26.12 -0.29 -34.76
CA SER A 27 -27.52 -0.56 -34.45
C SER A 27 -27.83 -0.23 -32.97
N GLU A 28 -28.97 0.36 -32.66
CA GLU A 28 -29.31 0.96 -31.36
C GLU A 28 -29.33 -0.01 -30.16
N LYS A 29 -29.69 -1.28 -30.35
CA LYS A 29 -29.68 -2.29 -29.28
C LYS A 29 -28.30 -2.67 -28.86
N THR A 30 -27.33 -2.62 -29.74
CA THR A 30 -25.93 -2.89 -29.54
C THR A 30 -25.25 -1.73 -28.79
N LEU A 31 -25.65 -0.50 -29.05
CA LEU A 31 -25.19 0.71 -28.35
C LEU A 31 -25.55 0.72 -26.87
N SER A 32 -26.74 0.20 -26.48
CA SER A 32 -27.13 0.11 -25.07
C SER A 32 -26.33 -0.96 -24.30
N ALA A 33 -26.02 -2.10 -24.92
CA ALA A 33 -25.17 -3.14 -24.36
C ALA A 33 -23.71 -2.70 -24.29
N LEU A 34 -23.21 -1.98 -25.30
CA LEU A 34 -21.87 -1.38 -25.32
C LEU A 34 -21.73 -0.26 -24.29
N ARG A 35 -22.73 0.61 -24.12
CA ARG A 35 -22.74 1.63 -23.05
C ARG A 35 -22.79 0.98 -21.66
N ALA A 36 -23.52 -0.11 -21.48
CA ALA A 36 -23.50 -0.89 -20.24
C ALA A 36 -22.15 -1.60 -20.00
N ALA A 37 -21.54 -2.14 -21.06
CA ALA A 37 -20.20 -2.73 -21.00
C ALA A 37 -19.12 -1.67 -20.80
N GLN A 38 -19.19 -0.54 -21.49
CA GLN A 38 -18.29 0.61 -21.32
C GLN A 38 -18.41 1.22 -19.90
N SER A 39 -19.63 1.37 -19.38
CA SER A 39 -19.89 1.80 -18.02
C SER A 39 -19.36 0.78 -17.00
N LYS A 40 -19.51 -0.52 -17.25
CA LYS A 40 -18.97 -1.59 -16.40
C LYS A 40 -17.45 -1.70 -16.48
N VAL A 41 -16.83 -1.61 -17.64
CA VAL A 41 -15.37 -1.56 -17.81
C VAL A 41 -14.80 -0.32 -17.12
N GLN A 42 -15.41 0.84 -17.28
CA GLN A 42 -15.00 2.05 -16.55
C GLN A 42 -15.28 1.98 -15.04
N GLN A 43 -16.35 1.29 -14.60
CA GLN A 43 -16.62 1.04 -13.18
C GLN A 43 -15.69 -0.01 -12.59
N THR A 44 -15.30 -1.03 -13.35
CA THR A 44 -14.45 -2.13 -12.86
C THR A 44 -13.00 -1.66 -12.70
N VAL A 45 -12.50 -0.80 -13.56
CA VAL A 45 -11.24 -0.04 -13.32
C VAL A 45 -11.35 0.85 -12.07
N ARG A 46 -12.57 1.15 -11.58
CA ARG A 46 -12.83 2.07 -10.46
C ARG A 46 -13.21 1.42 -9.12
N GLN A 47 -13.56 0.13 -9.04
CA GLN A 47 -14.33 -0.31 -7.85
C GLN A 47 -14.01 -1.63 -7.15
N TYR A 48 -13.19 -2.56 -7.62
CA TYR A 48 -13.06 -3.82 -6.88
C TYR A 48 -11.63 -4.27 -6.58
N THR A 49 -11.23 -3.99 -5.34
CA THR A 49 -10.24 -4.75 -4.58
C THR A 49 -10.99 -5.54 -3.50
N THR A 50 -11.51 -6.73 -3.82
CA THR A 50 -11.80 -7.77 -2.83
C THR A 50 -11.72 -9.14 -3.48
N GLY A 51 -10.66 -9.82 -3.19
CA GLY A 51 -10.50 -11.25 -2.97
C GLY A 51 -11.14 -12.25 -3.94
N TYR A 52 -10.44 -12.61 -5.04
CA TYR A 52 -10.37 -14.00 -5.49
C TYR A 52 -9.02 -14.22 -6.21
N ASN A 53 -8.28 -15.25 -5.74
CA ASN A 53 -7.05 -15.72 -6.35
C ASN A 53 -7.32 -16.30 -7.74
N PHE A 54 -6.81 -15.68 -8.79
CA PHE A 54 -6.67 -16.31 -10.10
C PHE A 54 -5.18 -16.49 -10.43
N SER A 55 -4.67 -17.68 -10.10
CA SER A 55 -3.40 -18.17 -10.62
C SER A 55 -3.61 -18.76 -12.02
N ARG A 56 -3.51 -17.94 -13.05
CA ARG A 56 -3.11 -18.27 -14.42
C ARG A 56 -3.24 -17.04 -15.31
N ILE A 57 -2.28 -16.13 -15.24
CA ILE A 57 -2.09 -15.12 -16.29
C ILE A 57 -0.80 -15.47 -17.01
N SER A 58 -0.95 -15.99 -18.22
CA SER A 58 0.19 -16.14 -19.14
C SER A 58 0.54 -14.76 -19.68
N ARG A 59 1.82 -14.34 -19.56
CA ARG A 59 2.32 -13.11 -20.18
C ARG A 59 2.34 -13.30 -21.70
N TYR A 60 1.41 -12.69 -22.42
CA TYR A 60 1.40 -12.69 -23.87
C TYR A 60 1.76 -11.32 -24.44
N ARG A 61 2.55 -11.32 -25.54
CA ARG A 61 2.79 -10.14 -26.37
C ARG A 61 1.52 -9.83 -27.17
N LEU A 62 1.13 -8.57 -27.26
CA LEU A 62 0.04 -8.12 -28.10
C LEU A 62 0.25 -8.47 -29.59
N PRO A 63 -0.80 -8.86 -30.34
CA PRO A 63 -2.20 -8.99 -29.97
C PRO A 63 -2.45 -10.30 -29.22
N TRP A 64 -3.27 -10.27 -28.19
CA TRP A 64 -3.65 -11.45 -27.42
C TRP A 64 -5.16 -11.70 -27.51
N GLU A 65 -5.53 -12.97 -27.45
CA GLU A 65 -6.89 -13.46 -27.48
C GLU A 65 -7.16 -14.19 -26.16
N LEU A 66 -8.26 -13.87 -25.52
CA LEU A 66 -8.72 -14.51 -24.29
C LEU A 66 -10.06 -15.20 -24.56
N ILE A 67 -10.16 -16.46 -24.20
CA ILE A 67 -11.41 -17.24 -24.26
C ILE A 67 -12.06 -17.14 -22.88
N LEU A 68 -13.28 -16.58 -22.85
CA LEU A 68 -14.07 -16.39 -21.64
C LEU A 68 -15.20 -17.40 -21.59
N ASP A 69 -15.53 -17.91 -20.41
CA ASP A 69 -16.75 -18.68 -20.18
C ASP A 69 -17.99 -17.76 -20.27
N ALA A 70 -19.13 -18.29 -20.62
CA ALA A 70 -20.36 -17.51 -20.79
C ALA A 70 -20.85 -16.87 -19.48
N GLU A 71 -20.37 -17.36 -18.35
CA GLU A 71 -20.70 -16.86 -17.00
C GLU A 71 -19.80 -15.70 -16.57
N ASP A 72 -18.67 -15.44 -17.29
CA ASP A 72 -17.79 -14.33 -16.99
C ASP A 72 -18.48 -13.00 -17.31
N ILE A 73 -18.79 -12.23 -16.28
CA ILE A 73 -19.48 -10.94 -16.38
C ILE A 73 -18.52 -9.75 -16.36
N TRP A 74 -17.27 -9.99 -16.04
CA TRP A 74 -16.20 -8.96 -15.99
C TRP A 74 -14.83 -9.59 -16.31
N ILE A 75 -13.92 -8.77 -16.77
CA ILE A 75 -12.54 -9.12 -17.07
C ILE A 75 -11.62 -7.98 -16.67
N GLN A 76 -10.51 -8.30 -16.04
CA GLN A 76 -9.44 -7.36 -15.73
C GLN A 76 -8.35 -7.49 -16.78
N LEU A 77 -7.98 -6.35 -17.38
CA LEU A 77 -6.91 -6.26 -18.36
C LEU A 77 -5.67 -5.67 -17.69
N GLU A 78 -4.55 -6.37 -17.79
CA GLU A 78 -3.28 -5.96 -17.16
C GLU A 78 -2.17 -5.83 -18.22
N GLY A 79 -1.09 -5.11 -17.87
CA GLY A 79 0.08 -4.95 -18.75
C GLY A 79 -0.16 -4.04 -19.95
N LEU A 80 -1.20 -3.18 -19.89
CA LEU A 80 -1.46 -2.19 -20.92
C LEU A 80 -0.45 -1.05 -20.84
N SER A 81 -0.01 -0.53 -21.99
CA SER A 81 0.83 0.66 -22.07
C SER A 81 0.03 1.90 -21.71
N GLU A 82 0.67 2.87 -21.05
CA GLU A 82 0.06 4.15 -20.72
C GLU A 82 -0.25 4.97 -21.97
N THR A 83 -1.24 5.87 -21.89
CA THR A 83 -1.62 6.81 -22.97
C THR A 83 -1.81 6.15 -24.34
N THR A 84 -2.22 4.90 -24.33
CA THR A 84 -2.36 4.08 -25.53
C THR A 84 -3.84 3.77 -25.78
N GLU A 85 -4.28 4.00 -27.02
CA GLU A 85 -5.63 3.59 -27.44
C GLU A 85 -5.68 2.10 -27.75
N TYR A 86 -6.62 1.41 -27.14
CA TYR A 86 -6.89 -0.01 -27.34
C TYR A 86 -8.30 -0.21 -27.91
N THR A 87 -8.41 -1.17 -28.84
CA THR A 87 -9.70 -1.64 -29.32
C THR A 87 -9.96 -3.04 -28.77
N LEU A 88 -11.07 -3.19 -28.07
CA LEU A 88 -11.63 -4.46 -27.63
C LEU A 88 -12.52 -5.02 -28.73
N ARG A 89 -12.32 -6.28 -29.06
CA ARG A 89 -13.20 -7.03 -29.96
C ARG A 89 -13.80 -8.20 -29.19
N LEU A 90 -15.11 -8.23 -29.06
CA LEU A 90 -15.86 -9.28 -28.40
C LEU A 90 -16.65 -10.09 -29.42
N GLN A 91 -16.55 -11.41 -29.36
CA GLN A 91 -17.24 -12.31 -30.28
C GLN A 91 -17.69 -13.56 -29.50
N SER A 92 -18.92 -13.99 -29.71
CA SER A 92 -19.39 -15.27 -29.18
C SER A 92 -19.10 -16.41 -30.16
N ALA A 93 -18.82 -17.60 -29.60
CA ALA A 93 -18.49 -18.77 -30.35
C ALA A 93 -19.28 -19.99 -29.84
N HIS A 94 -19.76 -20.81 -30.78
CA HIS A 94 -20.38 -22.09 -30.49
C HIS A 94 -19.93 -23.13 -31.54
N GLY A 95 -18.99 -23.99 -31.16
CA GLY A 95 -18.31 -24.86 -32.12
C GLY A 95 -17.55 -24.05 -33.18
N ALA A 96 -17.82 -24.31 -34.44
CA ALA A 96 -17.26 -23.57 -35.57
C ALA A 96 -17.97 -22.24 -35.89
N MET A 97 -19.14 -22.03 -35.34
CA MET A 97 -19.92 -20.80 -35.56
C MET A 97 -19.38 -19.64 -34.73
N ARG A 98 -19.41 -18.46 -35.34
CA ARG A 98 -19.01 -17.19 -34.70
C ARG A 98 -20.11 -16.15 -34.92
N SER A 99 -20.40 -15.35 -33.92
CA SER A 99 -21.24 -14.16 -34.08
C SER A 99 -20.52 -13.07 -34.86
N THR A 100 -21.25 -12.01 -35.21
CA THR A 100 -20.62 -10.73 -35.53
C THR A 100 -19.78 -10.27 -34.32
N ALA A 101 -18.68 -9.58 -34.60
CA ALA A 101 -17.84 -9.04 -33.54
C ALA A 101 -18.35 -7.67 -33.11
N GLU A 102 -18.40 -7.47 -31.79
CA GLU A 102 -18.61 -6.16 -31.18
C GLU A 102 -17.28 -5.52 -30.86
N HIS A 103 -17.18 -4.21 -31.04
CA HIS A 103 -15.96 -3.45 -30.83
C HIS A 103 -16.18 -2.33 -29.82
N ALA A 104 -15.21 -2.12 -28.93
CA ALA A 104 -15.17 -0.98 -28.02
C ALA A 104 -13.74 -0.46 -27.97
N SER A 105 -13.56 0.85 -28.03
CA SER A 105 -12.25 1.49 -27.87
C SER A 105 -12.17 2.23 -26.56
N PHE A 106 -10.99 2.23 -25.95
CA PHE A 106 -10.67 3.03 -24.78
C PHE A 106 -9.19 3.44 -24.84
N THR A 107 -8.88 4.56 -24.21
CA THR A 107 -7.49 5.01 -24.07
C THR A 107 -7.07 4.85 -22.62
N THR A 108 -5.92 4.24 -22.40
CA THR A 108 -5.32 4.16 -21.07
C THR A 108 -4.85 5.55 -20.63
N VAL A 109 -5.12 5.90 -19.38
CA VAL A 109 -4.63 7.14 -18.80
C VAL A 109 -3.18 6.95 -18.39
N GLY A 110 -2.31 7.92 -18.66
CA GLY A 110 -0.95 7.94 -18.14
C GLY A 110 -0.94 8.13 -16.63
N ARG A 111 0.21 7.84 -16.00
CA ARG A 111 0.36 8.06 -14.56
C ARG A 111 0.15 9.53 -14.24
N VAL A 112 -0.81 9.81 -13.37
CA VAL A 112 -1.08 11.18 -12.89
C VAL A 112 0.11 11.73 -12.11
N TYR A 113 0.82 10.83 -11.41
CA TYR A 113 2.03 11.14 -10.65
C TYR A 113 3.20 10.34 -11.24
N PRO A 114 3.97 10.89 -12.21
CA PRO A 114 5.09 10.16 -12.83
C PRO A 114 6.22 9.89 -11.84
N TYR A 115 6.36 10.74 -10.81
CA TYR A 115 7.31 10.58 -9.71
C TYR A 115 6.57 10.61 -8.37
N PRO A 116 5.89 9.51 -7.99
CA PRO A 116 5.10 9.47 -6.77
C PRO A 116 5.98 9.72 -5.54
N TRP A 117 5.61 10.66 -4.69
CA TRP A 117 6.40 10.98 -3.49
C TRP A 117 6.05 10.17 -2.26
N ASP A 118 4.98 9.37 -2.32
CA ASP A 118 4.55 8.42 -1.31
C ASP A 118 3.62 7.34 -1.88
N CYS A 119 3.23 6.38 -1.05
CA CYS A 119 2.34 5.29 -1.45
C CYS A 119 0.92 5.75 -1.80
N THR A 120 0.46 6.90 -1.32
CA THR A 120 -0.83 7.46 -1.69
C THR A 120 -0.87 7.84 -3.18
N GLN A 121 0.18 8.44 -3.70
CA GLN A 121 0.26 8.77 -5.12
C GLN A 121 0.38 7.52 -6.00
N HIS A 122 1.06 6.46 -5.53
CA HIS A 122 1.01 5.15 -6.17
C HIS A 122 -0.41 4.60 -6.25
N LEU A 123 -1.15 4.63 -5.13
CA LEU A 123 -2.55 4.20 -5.12
C LEU A 123 -3.42 5.02 -6.07
N LEU A 124 -3.20 6.34 -6.16
CA LEU A 124 -3.91 7.22 -7.10
C LEU A 124 -3.51 6.98 -8.56
N ASN A 125 -2.33 6.47 -8.83
CA ASN A 125 -1.92 5.97 -10.14
C ASN A 125 -2.55 4.63 -10.53
N GLY A 126 -3.27 3.96 -9.60
CA GLY A 126 -3.90 2.67 -9.83
C GLY A 126 -3.11 1.47 -9.30
N ASP A 127 -1.99 1.67 -8.64
CA ASP A 127 -1.22 0.62 -7.99
C ASP A 127 -1.94 0.18 -6.71
N THR A 128 -2.73 -0.90 -6.77
CA THR A 128 -3.63 -1.33 -5.67
C THR A 128 -3.12 -2.54 -4.87
N ILE A 129 -1.99 -3.11 -5.26
CA ILE A 129 -1.41 -4.28 -4.62
C ILE A 129 -0.34 -3.84 -3.63
N SER A 130 -0.40 -4.35 -2.38
CA SER A 130 0.65 -4.09 -1.39
C SER A 130 1.97 -4.71 -1.82
N GLY A 131 3.08 -3.99 -1.64
CA GLY A 131 4.40 -4.46 -2.06
C GLY A 131 5.45 -3.34 -2.06
N ILE A 132 6.61 -3.63 -2.65
CA ILE A 132 7.71 -2.66 -2.75
C ILE A 132 7.51 -1.75 -3.95
N TYR A 133 7.60 -0.45 -3.69
CA TYR A 133 7.51 0.62 -4.68
C TYR A 133 8.64 1.62 -4.52
N THR A 134 8.95 2.36 -5.59
CA THR A 134 9.90 3.46 -5.54
C THR A 134 9.15 4.77 -5.38
N ILE A 135 9.41 5.49 -4.30
CA ILE A 135 8.93 6.85 -4.11
C ILE A 135 10.04 7.86 -4.39
N TYR A 136 9.65 9.09 -4.73
CA TYR A 136 10.56 10.16 -5.11
C TYR A 136 10.32 11.36 -4.19
N ILE A 137 11.23 11.60 -3.27
CA ILE A 137 11.09 12.68 -2.29
C ILE A 137 10.90 14.02 -3.01
N ASN A 138 9.86 14.77 -2.66
CA ASN A 138 9.40 15.99 -3.32
C ASN A 138 9.07 15.83 -4.82
N GLY A 139 8.88 14.61 -5.33
CA GLY A 139 8.71 14.34 -6.75
C GLY A 139 10.00 14.47 -7.57
N GLU A 140 11.17 14.46 -6.93
CA GLU A 140 12.47 14.62 -7.59
C GLU A 140 13.05 13.27 -8.01
N PRO A 141 13.26 13.00 -9.32
CA PRO A 141 13.74 11.70 -9.82
C PRO A 141 15.06 11.23 -9.19
N GLN A 142 15.93 12.15 -8.77
CA GLN A 142 17.24 11.86 -8.20
C GLN A 142 17.16 11.48 -6.71
N GLN A 143 16.03 11.72 -6.04
CA GLN A 143 15.81 11.42 -4.64
C GLN A 143 14.86 10.23 -4.46
N SER A 144 15.20 9.11 -5.09
CA SER A 144 14.41 7.89 -5.04
C SER A 144 14.68 7.08 -3.76
N VAL A 145 13.64 6.51 -3.19
CA VAL A 145 13.69 5.62 -2.02
C VAL A 145 12.76 4.44 -2.27
N GLN A 146 13.24 3.21 -2.05
CA GLN A 146 12.36 2.04 -2.03
C GLN A 146 11.64 1.95 -0.68
N VAL A 147 10.33 1.71 -0.73
CA VAL A 147 9.46 1.59 0.43
C VAL A 147 8.49 0.43 0.26
N PHE A 148 7.95 -0.09 1.35
CA PHE A 148 6.79 -0.97 1.28
C PHE A 148 5.52 -0.14 1.36
N CYS A 149 4.61 -0.34 0.40
CA CYS A 149 3.29 0.27 0.39
C CYS A 149 2.24 -0.73 0.87
N ASP A 150 1.49 -0.38 1.93
CA ASP A 150 0.27 -1.08 2.30
C ASP A 150 -0.92 -0.41 1.59
N MET A 151 -1.45 -1.12 0.61
CA MET A 151 -2.54 -0.64 -0.25
C MET A 151 -3.92 -1.11 0.23
N THR A 152 -3.99 -1.81 1.36
CA THR A 152 -5.22 -2.47 1.84
C THR A 152 -5.77 -1.87 3.13
N THR A 153 -4.93 -1.60 4.12
CA THR A 153 -5.37 -1.14 5.44
C THR A 153 -6.08 0.20 5.34
N ASP A 154 -7.33 0.27 5.81
CA ASP A 154 -8.13 1.50 5.91
C ASP A 154 -8.10 2.34 4.60
N GLY A 155 -8.32 1.68 3.47
CA GLY A 155 -8.34 2.29 2.14
C GLY A 155 -6.97 2.42 1.47
N GLY A 156 -5.89 1.97 2.11
CA GLY A 156 -4.56 1.89 1.51
C GLY A 156 -3.79 3.21 1.44
N GLY A 157 -2.73 3.21 0.62
CA GLY A 157 -1.87 4.37 0.40
C GLY A 157 -0.88 4.66 1.53
N TRP A 158 -0.63 3.68 2.41
CA TRP A 158 0.29 3.80 3.52
C TRP A 158 1.73 3.50 3.11
N THR A 159 2.64 4.38 3.45
CA THR A 159 4.08 4.16 3.37
C THR A 159 4.55 3.56 4.69
N VAL A 160 4.93 2.28 4.68
CA VAL A 160 5.41 1.56 5.86
C VAL A 160 6.88 1.93 6.09
N PHE A 161 7.25 2.21 7.35
CA PHE A 161 8.61 2.56 7.70
C PHE A 161 9.25 1.69 8.77
N GLN A 162 8.44 0.86 9.47
CA GLN A 162 8.93 -0.12 10.44
C GLN A 162 8.01 -1.33 10.41
N ARG A 163 8.60 -2.52 10.45
CA ARG A 163 7.86 -3.77 10.66
C ARG A 163 8.63 -4.73 11.54
N ARG A 164 7.90 -5.36 12.49
CA ARG A 164 8.35 -6.44 13.35
C ARG A 164 7.37 -7.59 13.23
N GLN A 165 7.86 -8.84 12.97
CA GLN A 165 6.95 -9.97 12.78
C GLN A 165 7.55 -11.35 13.10
N ASN A 166 8.87 -11.53 13.14
CA ASN A 166 9.49 -12.85 13.33
C ASN A 166 10.85 -12.83 14.07
N GLY A 167 11.43 -11.65 14.28
CA GLY A 167 12.68 -11.49 14.99
C GLY A 167 13.94 -11.88 14.20
N LEU A 168 13.84 -12.05 12.88
CA LEU A 168 14.98 -12.41 12.02
C LEU A 168 15.92 -11.23 11.79
N THR A 169 15.41 -10.00 11.88
CA THR A 169 16.21 -8.78 11.76
C THR A 169 16.63 -8.29 13.13
N ASP A 170 17.94 -8.13 13.36
CA ASP A 170 18.45 -7.51 14.58
C ASP A 170 18.19 -5.99 14.59
N PHE A 171 17.47 -5.52 15.61
CA PHE A 171 17.18 -4.10 15.86
C PHE A 171 18.09 -3.48 16.92
N ALA A 172 19.02 -4.23 17.51
CA ALA A 172 20.04 -3.70 18.42
C ALA A 172 21.20 -3.02 17.65
N ARG A 173 20.85 -2.05 16.82
CA ARG A 173 21.74 -1.36 15.88
C ARG A 173 22.32 -0.07 16.44
N THR A 174 23.31 0.49 15.71
CA THR A 174 23.96 1.76 16.02
C THR A 174 23.15 2.96 15.52
N TRP A 175 23.53 4.15 15.97
CA TRP A 175 22.99 5.41 15.45
C TRP A 175 23.13 5.54 13.92
N ALA A 176 24.30 5.15 13.39
CA ALA A 176 24.55 5.19 11.95
C ALA A 176 23.59 4.29 11.18
N ASP A 177 23.33 3.07 11.66
CA ASP A 177 22.38 2.14 11.07
C ASP A 177 20.96 2.71 11.09
N TYR A 178 20.51 3.25 12.23
CA TYR A 178 19.18 3.85 12.35
C TYR A 178 18.97 5.08 11.47
N ARG A 179 20.05 5.82 11.19
CA ARG A 179 19.96 6.94 10.24
C ARG A 179 19.70 6.50 8.82
N VAL A 180 20.42 5.48 8.36
CA VAL A 180 20.37 5.00 6.95
C VAL A 180 19.19 4.07 6.73
N GLY A 181 18.87 3.22 7.71
CA GLY A 181 17.88 2.15 7.60
C GLY A 181 18.54 0.78 7.45
N PHE A 182 17.79 -0.28 7.75
CA PHE A 182 18.24 -1.66 7.71
C PHE A 182 17.07 -2.64 7.61
N GLY A 183 17.38 -3.90 7.32
CA GLY A 183 16.42 -5.00 7.19
C GLY A 183 15.95 -5.23 5.77
N ASN A 184 14.88 -5.99 5.61
CA ASN A 184 14.28 -6.32 4.34
C ASN A 184 12.85 -5.77 4.27
N LEU A 185 12.54 -4.96 3.26
CA LEU A 185 11.23 -4.33 3.07
C LEU A 185 10.08 -5.34 2.94
N GLU A 186 10.35 -6.55 2.49
CA GLU A 186 9.36 -7.64 2.42
C GLU A 186 9.13 -8.32 3.79
N ASP A 187 10.04 -8.12 4.76
CA ASP A 187 10.01 -8.78 6.06
C ASP A 187 10.08 -7.75 7.20
N GLU A 188 11.13 -7.77 8.02
CA GLU A 188 11.36 -6.81 9.10
C GLU A 188 12.34 -5.74 8.68
N PHE A 189 12.03 -4.47 8.94
CA PHE A 189 12.89 -3.37 8.55
C PHE A 189 12.64 -2.09 9.36
N TRP A 190 13.60 -1.20 9.27
CA TRP A 190 13.56 0.21 9.64
C TRP A 190 13.98 1.04 8.43
N LEU A 191 13.13 1.97 7.97
CA LEU A 191 13.36 2.74 6.72
C LEU A 191 14.52 3.74 6.80
N GLY A 192 14.93 4.13 8.02
CA GLY A 192 15.97 5.12 8.26
C GLY A 192 15.43 6.49 8.67
N LEU A 193 16.08 7.10 9.66
CA LEU A 193 15.69 8.41 10.20
C LEU A 193 15.85 9.52 9.15
N ASP A 194 16.89 9.45 8.29
CA ASP A 194 17.10 10.43 7.22
C ASP A 194 15.97 10.39 6.20
N ASN A 195 15.51 9.20 5.81
CA ASN A 195 14.38 9.02 4.89
C ASN A 195 13.07 9.46 5.53
N LEU A 196 12.85 9.11 6.81
CA LEU A 196 11.64 9.50 7.55
C LEU A 196 11.53 11.00 7.75
N HIS A 197 12.65 11.68 8.04
CA HIS A 197 12.67 13.14 8.10
C HIS A 197 12.24 13.74 6.76
N LYS A 198 12.89 13.34 5.66
CA LYS A 198 12.58 13.82 4.32
C LYS A 198 11.11 13.57 3.95
N LEU A 199 10.62 12.33 4.17
CA LEU A 199 9.23 11.96 3.88
C LEU A 199 8.26 12.82 4.69
N SER A 200 8.44 12.91 6.01
CA SER A 200 7.52 13.64 6.90
C SER A 200 7.57 15.17 6.76
N ALA A 201 8.59 15.71 6.07
CA ALA A 201 8.72 17.13 5.79
C ALA A 201 7.96 17.59 4.54
N GLN A 202 7.55 16.68 3.64
CA GLN A 202 6.91 17.01 2.36
C GLN A 202 5.51 17.62 2.54
N THR A 203 4.73 17.07 3.47
CA THR A 203 3.36 17.52 3.79
C THR A 203 2.97 17.08 5.19
N ARG A 204 1.76 17.39 5.63
CA ARG A 204 1.22 16.83 6.88
C ARG A 204 0.87 15.36 6.68
N TYR A 205 1.56 14.49 7.40
CA TYR A 205 1.29 13.05 7.46
C TYR A 205 0.55 12.68 8.74
N GLU A 206 -0.35 11.72 8.67
CA GLU A 206 -0.87 10.95 9.79
C GLU A 206 -0.02 9.69 10.00
N LEU A 207 0.06 9.22 11.24
CA LEU A 207 0.73 7.97 11.62
C LEU A 207 -0.31 6.94 12.01
N ARG A 208 -0.09 5.71 11.59
CA ARG A 208 -0.79 4.54 12.10
C ARG A 208 0.21 3.51 12.60
N VAL A 209 -0.06 2.93 13.75
CA VAL A 209 0.66 1.80 14.35
C VAL A 209 -0.32 0.65 14.50
N ASP A 210 -0.12 -0.41 13.75
CA ASP A 210 -0.89 -1.66 13.90
C ASP A 210 -0.13 -2.63 14.80
N LEU A 211 -0.83 -3.21 15.77
CA LEU A 211 -0.29 -4.13 16.77
C LEU A 211 -1.14 -5.39 16.77
N ARG A 212 -0.50 -6.58 16.71
CA ARG A 212 -1.21 -7.86 16.74
C ARG A 212 -0.54 -8.85 17.70
N ASP A 213 -1.36 -9.60 18.44
CA ASP A 213 -0.94 -10.68 19.32
C ASP A 213 -1.99 -11.82 19.26
N GLY A 214 -1.63 -12.91 18.60
CA GLY A 214 -2.56 -14.00 18.30
C GLY A 214 -3.77 -13.51 17.47
N ARG A 215 -4.96 -13.58 18.07
CA ARG A 215 -6.21 -13.13 17.44
C ARG A 215 -6.55 -11.66 17.75
N GLU A 216 -5.85 -11.06 18.70
CA GLU A 216 -6.07 -9.67 19.07
C GLU A 216 -5.36 -8.74 18.08
N SER A 217 -6.06 -7.72 17.63
CA SER A 217 -5.54 -6.71 16.74
C SER A 217 -6.05 -5.34 17.20
N VAL A 218 -5.15 -4.43 17.45
CA VAL A 218 -5.45 -3.05 17.86
C VAL A 218 -4.60 -2.08 17.04
N TYR A 219 -5.00 -0.82 17.04
CA TYR A 219 -4.22 0.23 16.38
C TYR A 219 -4.17 1.51 17.22
N ALA A 220 -3.11 2.28 17.00
CA ALA A 220 -2.97 3.66 17.42
C ALA A 220 -2.79 4.55 16.20
N ALA A 221 -3.51 5.65 16.12
CA ALA A 221 -3.41 6.63 15.05
C ALA A 221 -3.14 8.02 15.64
N TYR A 222 -2.36 8.81 14.89
CA TYR A 222 -2.03 10.20 15.24
C TYR A 222 -2.23 11.07 14.01
N ASP A 223 -2.98 12.15 14.12
CA ASP A 223 -3.35 13.01 13.00
C ASP A 223 -2.19 13.85 12.46
N ARG A 224 -1.03 13.74 13.09
CA ARG A 224 0.24 14.33 12.65
C ARG A 224 1.40 13.44 13.04
N PHE A 225 2.35 13.29 12.09
CA PHE A 225 3.65 12.69 12.30
C PHE A 225 4.72 13.53 11.60
N TYR A 226 5.79 13.88 12.33
CA TYR A 226 6.92 14.61 11.77
C TYR A 226 8.17 14.31 12.58
N LEU A 227 9.30 14.14 11.91
CA LEU A 227 10.62 14.08 12.51
C LEU A 227 11.43 15.34 12.17
N SER A 228 12.03 15.95 13.17
CA SER A 228 13.02 17.02 12.96
C SER A 228 14.24 16.50 12.21
N ASP A 229 15.07 17.39 11.71
CA ASP A 229 16.32 17.05 11.03
C ASP A 229 17.39 16.43 11.95
N ALA A 230 18.51 16.01 11.36
CA ALA A 230 19.65 15.42 12.07
C ALA A 230 20.28 16.35 13.12
N ARG A 231 20.26 17.67 12.91
CA ARG A 231 20.79 18.68 13.86
C ARG A 231 19.94 18.73 15.12
N ASN A 232 18.64 18.48 14.95
CA ASN A 232 17.67 18.40 16.04
C ASN A 232 17.45 16.95 16.52
N LEU A 233 18.36 16.02 16.19
CA LEU A 233 18.36 14.63 16.66
C LEU A 233 17.06 13.88 16.36
N TYR A 234 16.41 14.16 15.23
CA TYR A 234 15.17 13.54 14.75
C TYR A 234 14.06 13.53 15.81
N LYS A 235 13.85 14.67 16.49
CA LYS A 235 12.80 14.82 17.51
C LYS A 235 11.43 14.44 16.95
N LEU A 236 10.70 13.61 17.69
CA LEU A 236 9.37 13.15 17.33
C LEU A 236 8.33 14.28 17.57
N ARG A 237 7.46 14.48 16.58
CA ARG A 237 6.30 15.36 16.69
C ARG A 237 5.05 14.60 16.28
N LEU A 238 4.09 14.53 17.20
CA LEU A 238 2.81 13.86 17.01
C LEU A 238 1.67 14.87 17.14
N GLY A 239 0.54 14.56 16.54
CA GLY A 239 -0.73 15.24 16.78
C GLY A 239 -1.62 14.48 17.74
N ASP A 240 -2.94 14.65 17.59
CA ASP A 240 -3.93 14.06 18.47
C ASP A 240 -4.06 12.55 18.23
N TYR A 241 -4.23 11.82 19.33
CA TYR A 241 -4.39 10.36 19.34
C TYR A 241 -5.82 9.95 19.02
N ASN A 242 -5.94 8.86 18.27
CA ASN A 242 -7.16 8.06 18.10
C ASN A 242 -6.77 6.57 17.99
N GLY A 243 -7.67 5.66 18.34
CA GLY A 243 -7.43 4.22 18.15
C GLY A 243 -7.90 3.36 19.31
N THR A 244 -7.60 2.06 19.21
CA THR A 244 -8.03 1.02 20.16
C THR A 244 -6.91 0.48 21.06
N ALA A 245 -5.64 0.87 20.77
CA ALA A 245 -4.47 0.36 21.51
C ALA A 245 -4.19 1.11 22.83
N GLY A 246 -4.85 2.23 23.08
CA GLY A 246 -4.43 3.20 24.13
C GLY A 246 -3.18 3.97 23.71
N ASP A 247 -3.02 5.17 24.28
CA ASP A 247 -1.94 6.09 23.88
C ASP A 247 -0.64 5.84 24.64
N SER A 248 0.27 5.11 24.03
CA SER A 248 1.62 4.92 24.59
C SER A 248 2.69 5.79 23.91
N LEU A 249 2.39 6.37 22.72
CA LEU A 249 3.43 7.08 21.96
C LEU A 249 3.51 8.58 22.30
N SER A 250 2.43 9.23 22.71
CA SER A 250 2.45 10.65 23.11
C SER A 250 3.37 10.93 24.31
N TYR A 251 3.68 9.91 25.12
CA TYR A 251 4.70 10.01 26.17
C TYR A 251 6.09 10.40 25.61
N HIS A 252 6.36 10.06 24.35
CA HIS A 252 7.62 10.30 23.64
C HIS A 252 7.62 11.61 22.82
N GLN A 253 6.55 12.38 22.89
CA GLN A 253 6.42 13.66 22.18
C GLN A 253 7.57 14.60 22.48
N GLY A 254 8.18 15.17 21.44
CA GLY A 254 9.27 16.13 21.51
C GLY A 254 10.62 15.57 21.95
N ARG A 255 10.75 14.23 22.07
CA ARG A 255 12.00 13.59 22.48
C ARG A 255 12.91 13.36 21.27
N PRO A 256 14.23 13.56 21.45
CA PRO A 256 15.21 13.15 20.45
C PRO A 256 15.29 11.62 20.36
N PHE A 257 15.77 11.11 19.24
CA PHE A 257 16.05 9.68 19.09
C PHE A 257 17.33 9.29 19.82
N SER A 258 17.34 8.13 20.46
CA SER A 258 18.50 7.56 21.17
C SER A 258 18.77 6.13 20.72
N THR A 259 20.05 5.77 20.66
CA THR A 259 20.57 4.43 20.42
C THR A 259 21.56 4.02 21.51
N LYS A 260 21.95 2.75 21.56
CA LYS A 260 22.89 2.23 22.55
C LYS A 260 24.25 2.95 22.55
N ASP A 261 24.68 3.46 21.40
CA ASP A 261 25.94 4.18 21.17
C ASP A 261 25.78 5.71 21.15
N ARG A 262 24.54 6.21 21.18
CA ARG A 262 24.25 7.65 21.22
C ARG A 262 23.06 7.94 22.11
N ASP A 263 23.35 8.35 23.32
CA ASP A 263 22.38 8.70 24.34
C ASP A 263 21.94 10.17 24.20
N ASN A 264 20.67 10.38 23.92
CA ASN A 264 20.03 11.70 23.82
C ASN A 264 18.77 11.78 24.72
N ASP A 265 18.56 10.77 25.58
CA ASP A 265 17.39 10.74 26.48
C ASP A 265 17.59 11.65 27.73
N VAL A 266 16.62 11.66 28.62
CA VAL A 266 16.66 12.50 29.83
C VAL A 266 16.78 11.68 31.12
N ALA A 267 16.94 10.35 31.00
CA ALA A 267 17.17 9.47 32.13
C ALA A 267 18.62 9.57 32.62
N ILE A 268 18.88 9.09 33.83
CA ILE A 268 20.24 9.02 34.37
C ILE A 268 21.06 7.92 33.67
N THR A 269 20.39 6.88 33.20
CA THR A 269 20.98 5.72 32.51
C THR A 269 20.54 5.70 31.06
N ASN A 270 21.36 5.25 30.16
CA ASN A 270 21.04 5.10 28.75
C ASN A 270 19.88 4.09 28.58
N CYS A 271 18.68 4.60 28.23
CA CYS A 271 17.46 3.81 28.05
C CYS A 271 17.59 2.81 26.89
N ALA A 272 18.26 3.19 25.80
CA ALA A 272 18.45 2.31 24.65
C ALA A 272 19.31 1.10 24.99
N LEU A 273 20.35 1.29 25.80
CA LEU A 273 21.21 0.21 26.28
C LEU A 273 20.46 -0.69 27.28
N SER A 274 19.71 -0.08 28.21
CA SER A 274 19.00 -0.79 29.28
C SER A 274 17.84 -1.62 28.74
N TYR A 275 17.08 -1.09 27.77
CA TYR A 275 15.84 -1.70 27.25
C TYR A 275 15.97 -2.27 25.84
N LYS A 276 17.26 -2.49 25.40
CA LYS A 276 17.59 -3.27 24.18
C LYS A 276 16.92 -2.79 22.90
N GLY A 277 16.66 -1.49 22.79
CA GLY A 277 16.03 -0.87 21.64
C GLY A 277 16.74 0.42 21.21
N ALA A 278 16.11 1.13 20.29
CA ALA A 278 16.46 2.48 19.89
C ALA A 278 15.14 3.23 19.62
N TRP A 279 14.94 4.36 20.29
CA TRP A 279 13.65 5.01 20.31
C TRP A 279 13.74 6.48 20.72
N TRP A 280 12.63 7.18 20.71
CA TRP A 280 12.49 8.51 21.27
C TRP A 280 12.31 8.45 22.80
N TYR A 281 13.29 7.90 23.49
CA TYR A 281 13.23 7.67 24.92
C TYR A 281 13.07 8.98 25.72
N LYS A 282 12.36 8.87 26.84
CA LYS A 282 12.21 9.90 27.85
C LYS A 282 12.88 9.41 29.15
N ASN A 283 12.12 8.92 30.13
CA ASN A 283 12.60 8.25 31.34
C ASN A 283 11.68 7.05 31.67
N CYS A 284 11.76 5.88 31.05
CA CYS A 284 12.41 5.67 29.75
C CYS A 284 11.35 5.62 28.65
N HIS A 285 10.32 4.68 28.77
CA HIS A 285 9.34 4.50 27.69
C HIS A 285 7.97 4.02 28.17
N ARG A 286 6.95 4.27 27.34
CA ARG A 286 5.65 3.59 27.32
C ARG A 286 5.43 2.81 26.03
N ALA A 287 6.20 3.11 24.97
CA ALA A 287 6.31 2.32 23.77
C ALA A 287 7.79 2.02 23.50
N ASN A 288 8.12 0.77 23.10
CA ASN A 288 9.47 0.32 22.75
C ASN A 288 9.42 -0.62 21.55
N LEU A 289 8.93 -0.12 20.40
CA LEU A 289 8.61 -0.98 19.25
C LEU A 289 9.87 -1.48 18.50
N ASN A 290 11.03 -0.89 18.76
CA ASN A 290 12.33 -1.37 18.30
C ASN A 290 13.06 -2.22 19.36
N GLY A 291 12.37 -2.66 20.42
CA GLY A 291 12.91 -3.54 21.45
C GLY A 291 13.24 -4.95 20.93
N LYS A 292 13.82 -5.77 21.79
CA LYS A 292 14.22 -7.13 21.42
C LYS A 292 13.00 -8.02 21.19
N TYR A 293 12.93 -8.63 20.03
CA TYR A 293 11.83 -9.53 19.65
C TYR A 293 11.76 -10.76 20.59
N GLY A 294 10.56 -11.12 21.03
CA GLY A 294 10.32 -12.27 21.88
C GLY A 294 10.90 -12.17 23.32
N GLU A 295 11.42 -11.00 23.72
CA GLU A 295 11.99 -10.79 25.05
C GLU A 295 10.90 -10.45 26.07
N SER A 296 10.74 -11.30 27.08
CA SER A 296 9.74 -11.14 28.15
C SER A 296 10.28 -10.47 29.42
N ARG A 297 11.59 -10.19 29.51
CA ARG A 297 12.12 -9.42 30.63
C ARG A 297 11.54 -8.02 30.63
N HIS A 298 11.20 -7.52 31.81
CA HIS A 298 10.54 -6.25 32.02
C HIS A 298 11.11 -5.13 31.13
N SER A 299 10.25 -4.54 30.31
CA SER A 299 10.53 -3.38 29.44
C SER A 299 11.57 -3.58 28.32
N GLN A 300 12.12 -4.80 28.11
CA GLN A 300 13.17 -5.05 27.11
C GLN A 300 12.62 -5.53 25.76
N GLY A 301 11.37 -5.98 25.74
CA GLY A 301 10.70 -6.46 24.53
C GLY A 301 10.10 -5.36 23.68
N ILE A 302 9.30 -5.78 22.70
CA ILE A 302 8.46 -4.90 21.88
C ILE A 302 7.23 -4.55 22.70
N ASN A 303 7.22 -3.39 23.36
CA ASN A 303 6.20 -3.04 24.33
C ASN A 303 5.29 -1.91 23.83
N TRP A 304 3.99 -2.02 24.19
CA TRP A 304 2.99 -0.94 24.12
C TRP A 304 2.21 -0.96 25.44
N TYR A 305 2.60 -0.06 26.35
CA TYR A 305 2.18 -0.10 27.76
C TYR A 305 0.66 -0.13 27.97
N HIS A 306 -0.08 0.71 27.26
CA HIS A 306 -1.54 0.83 27.44
C HIS A 306 -2.33 -0.35 26.87
N TRP A 307 -1.68 -1.28 26.14
CA TRP A 307 -2.34 -2.51 25.65
C TRP A 307 -1.85 -3.77 26.40
N LYS A 308 -0.56 -4.02 26.39
CA LYS A 308 0.03 -5.28 26.92
C LYS A 308 1.06 -5.06 28.05
N GLY A 309 1.21 -3.83 28.57
CA GLY A 309 2.17 -3.54 29.62
C GLY A 309 3.63 -3.62 29.18
N HIS A 310 4.51 -3.92 30.13
CA HIS A 310 5.95 -4.00 29.93
C HIS A 310 6.51 -5.42 29.90
N GLU A 311 5.68 -6.44 30.17
CA GLU A 311 6.10 -7.83 30.33
C GLU A 311 5.88 -8.67 29.06
N ILE A 312 5.12 -8.16 28.10
CA ILE A 312 4.79 -8.89 26.88
C ILE A 312 5.52 -8.24 25.70
N SER A 313 6.26 -9.05 24.96
CA SER A 313 6.82 -8.64 23.67
C SER A 313 5.81 -8.92 22.56
N ILE A 314 5.27 -7.87 21.96
CA ILE A 314 4.25 -7.95 20.92
C ILE A 314 4.85 -8.59 19.66
N PRO A 315 4.24 -9.68 19.13
CA PRO A 315 4.85 -10.44 18.03
C PRO A 315 4.71 -9.77 16.66
N PHE A 316 3.73 -8.87 16.48
CA PHE A 316 3.59 -8.11 15.22
C PHE A 316 3.37 -6.64 15.48
N VAL A 317 4.19 -5.82 14.82
CA VAL A 317 4.08 -4.36 14.78
C VAL A 317 4.34 -3.85 13.37
N GLU A 318 3.53 -2.89 12.93
CA GLU A 318 3.78 -2.15 11.70
C GLU A 318 3.49 -0.66 11.91
N MET A 319 4.49 0.19 11.62
CA MET A 319 4.36 1.65 11.68
C MET A 319 4.35 2.22 10.27
N LYS A 320 3.37 3.05 9.96
CA LYS A 320 3.14 3.57 8.62
C LYS A 320 2.55 4.97 8.62
N VAL A 321 2.83 5.71 7.56
CA VAL A 321 2.34 7.08 7.38
C VAL A 321 1.65 7.26 6.05
N ARG A 322 0.68 8.18 5.99
CA ARG A 322 0.09 8.68 4.74
C ARG A 322 -0.32 10.15 4.92
N PRO A 323 -0.53 10.90 3.83
CA PRO A 323 -1.01 12.27 3.91
C PRO A 323 -2.28 12.38 4.75
N TYR A 324 -2.30 13.34 5.66
CA TYR A 324 -3.50 13.68 6.42
C TYR A 324 -4.62 14.12 5.49
N ASN A 325 -5.87 13.77 5.80
CA ASN A 325 -7.04 13.97 4.91
C ASN A 325 -7.00 13.13 3.62
N PHE A 326 -6.39 11.94 3.68
CA PHE A 326 -6.37 10.98 2.58
C PHE A 326 -7.71 10.84 1.86
N GLY A 327 -8.84 10.73 2.58
CA GLY A 327 -10.19 10.65 1.99
C GLY A 327 -10.53 11.85 1.11
N ALA A 328 -10.14 13.07 1.49
CA ALA A 328 -10.35 14.27 0.68
C ALA A 328 -9.45 14.28 -0.56
N VAL A 329 -8.23 13.76 -0.47
CA VAL A 329 -7.31 13.63 -1.61
C VAL A 329 -7.88 12.66 -2.63
N VAL A 330 -8.36 11.49 -2.22
CA VAL A 330 -8.99 10.49 -3.08
C VAL A 330 -10.27 11.04 -3.73
N GLN A 331 -11.10 11.78 -3.00
CA GLN A 331 -12.31 12.39 -3.56
C GLN A 331 -12.00 13.46 -4.61
N ARG A 332 -10.98 14.31 -4.39
CA ARG A 332 -10.56 15.31 -5.39
C ARG A 332 -10.08 14.63 -6.66
N HIS A 333 -9.24 13.62 -6.52
CA HIS A 333 -8.74 12.84 -7.65
C HIS A 333 -9.88 12.21 -8.45
N ARG A 334 -10.86 11.58 -7.78
CA ARG A 334 -12.06 11.02 -8.45
C ARG A 334 -12.86 12.07 -9.22
N ARG A 335 -12.97 13.29 -8.71
CA ARG A 335 -13.67 14.39 -9.40
C ARG A 335 -12.92 14.87 -10.64
N SER A 336 -11.60 14.92 -10.61
CA SER A 336 -10.78 15.33 -11.76
C SER A 336 -10.76 14.33 -12.91
N LEU A 337 -11.11 13.07 -12.64
CA LEU A 337 -11.22 12.01 -13.66
C LEU A 337 -12.62 11.93 -14.32
N VAL A 338 -13.59 12.71 -13.85
CA VAL A 338 -14.98 12.73 -14.34
C VAL A 338 -15.24 13.91 -15.26
N LEU A 339 -14.31 14.83 -15.41
CA LEU A 339 -14.31 15.96 -16.36
C LEU A 339 -13.53 15.60 -17.62
#